data_da088bc16cf8d37b4ad35a3f9472fd12
#
_entry.id   da088bc16cf8d37b4ad35a3f9472fd12
#
_cell.length_a   1.000
_cell.length_b   1.000
_cell.length_c   1.000
_cell.angle_alpha   90.00
_cell.angle_beta   90.00
_cell.angle_gamma   90.00
#
_symmetry.space_group_name_H-M   'P 1'
#
loop_
_entity.id
_entity.type
_entity.pdbx_description
1 polymer ?
#
loop_
_entity_poly.entity_id
_entity_poly.type
_entity_poly.pdbx_seq_one_letter_code
_entity_poly.pdbx_strand_id
1 'polypeptide(L)'
;MTPYIILQTEPYPVYEIDLSKLSQASDISIIMRILKVVDYVYTFSYQGRIIKHGISVDKKSNFGDRIYRQAGNLEGWSYRLRGPNGSDMRDIDDLYFAETGEHINRLGVKITVRDLTHVPSPSIVDTALHVKQLERQLIKEYTDQNNRLPIGNIKDESYIDNKTYVSLETLNKIFSFE
;
A
#
# COMPACT_ATOMS: atom_id res chain seq x y z
N MET A 1 22.19 9.24 -5.80
CA MET A 1 21.53 8.78 -4.58
C MET A 1 20.27 8.02 -4.95
N THR A 2 20.15 6.78 -4.49
CA THR A 2 18.98 5.94 -4.79
C THR A 2 17.77 6.48 -4.03
N PRO A 3 16.61 6.68 -4.66
CA PRO A 3 15.41 7.21 -3.98
C PRO A 3 14.69 6.16 -3.14
N TYR A 4 15.21 4.97 -3.08
CA TYR A 4 14.68 3.89 -2.25
C TYR A 4 15.80 3.18 -1.49
N ILE A 5 15.42 2.51 -0.41
CA ILE A 5 16.31 1.65 0.36
C ILE A 5 15.68 0.26 0.51
N ILE A 6 16.53 -0.74 0.68
CA ILE A 6 16.08 -2.11 0.96
C ILE A 6 16.06 -2.28 2.48
N LEU A 7 14.87 -2.54 3.03
CA LEU A 7 14.69 -2.74 4.47
C LEU A 7 14.95 -4.19 4.89
N GLN A 8 14.61 -5.13 4.03
CA GLN A 8 14.87 -6.57 4.21
C GLN A 8 14.86 -7.28 2.86
N THR A 9 15.43 -8.48 2.82
CA THR A 9 15.42 -9.35 1.64
C THR A 9 14.62 -10.62 1.86
N GLU A 10 14.51 -11.08 3.09
CA GLU A 10 13.82 -12.32 3.47
C GLU A 10 12.75 -12.06 4.55
N PRO A 11 11.61 -12.76 4.57
CA PRO A 11 11.19 -13.83 3.63
C PRO A 11 10.74 -13.32 2.27
N TYR A 12 10.59 -12.03 2.10
CA TYR A 12 10.34 -11.32 0.84
C TYR A 12 11.02 -9.95 0.89
N PRO A 13 11.38 -9.37 -0.28
CA PRO A 13 11.97 -8.04 -0.30
C PRO A 13 11.01 -6.99 0.24
N VAL A 14 11.52 -6.06 1.03
CA VAL A 14 10.79 -4.88 1.48
C VAL A 14 11.61 -3.65 1.13
N TYR A 15 10.99 -2.74 0.39
CA TYR A 15 11.60 -1.49 -0.04
C TYR A 15 10.91 -0.31 0.62
N GLU A 16 11.67 0.75 0.89
CA GLU A 16 11.12 2.02 1.33
C GLU A 16 11.45 3.09 0.29
N ILE A 17 10.43 3.77 -0.21
CA ILE A 17 10.56 4.88 -1.16
C ILE A 17 10.25 6.17 -0.40
N ASP A 18 11.21 7.09 -0.42
CA ASP A 18 11.07 8.41 0.19
C ASP A 18 10.61 9.41 -0.87
N LEU A 19 9.38 9.89 -0.77
CA LEU A 19 8.79 10.77 -1.78
C LEU A 19 9.50 12.13 -1.84
N SER A 20 10.19 12.55 -0.77
CA SER A 20 10.97 13.79 -0.78
C SER A 20 12.14 13.77 -1.78
N LYS A 21 12.57 12.57 -2.16
CA LYS A 21 13.69 12.35 -3.09
C LYS A 21 13.24 12.19 -4.53
N LEU A 22 11.96 12.26 -4.81
CA LEU A 22 11.39 12.10 -6.15
C LEU A 22 11.05 13.47 -6.75
N SER A 23 11.30 13.63 -8.05
CA SER A 23 10.94 14.85 -8.78
C SER A 23 9.44 14.87 -9.12
N GLN A 24 8.88 13.71 -9.43
CA GLN A 24 7.49 13.56 -9.84
C GLN A 24 6.92 12.20 -9.40
N ALA A 25 5.60 12.12 -9.30
CA ALA A 25 4.94 10.89 -8.83
C ALA A 25 5.21 9.68 -9.72
N SER A 26 5.33 9.88 -11.03
CA SER A 26 5.61 8.80 -11.98
C SER A 26 6.98 8.15 -11.80
N ASP A 27 7.89 8.77 -11.07
CA ASP A 27 9.18 8.16 -10.72
C ASP A 27 8.98 6.88 -9.89
N ILE A 28 7.88 6.77 -9.16
CA ILE A 28 7.51 5.55 -8.44
C ILE A 28 7.36 4.37 -9.40
N SER A 29 6.69 4.57 -10.53
CA SER A 29 6.53 3.53 -11.55
C SER A 29 7.87 3.10 -12.15
N ILE A 30 8.80 4.03 -12.32
CA ILE A 30 10.14 3.74 -12.82
C ILE A 30 10.88 2.85 -11.81
N ILE A 31 10.81 3.18 -10.52
CA ILE A 31 11.43 2.39 -9.45
C ILE A 31 10.85 0.98 -9.43
N MET A 32 9.51 0.86 -9.42
CA MET A 32 8.83 -0.42 -9.37
C MET A 32 9.17 -1.30 -10.58
N ARG A 33 9.34 -0.68 -11.75
CA ARG A 33 9.73 -1.37 -12.98
C ARG A 33 11.17 -1.86 -12.92
N ILE A 34 12.09 -1.05 -12.40
CA ILE A 34 13.48 -1.45 -12.17
C ILE A 34 13.56 -2.64 -11.21
N LEU A 35 12.77 -2.58 -10.14
CA LEU A 35 12.72 -3.64 -9.12
C LEU A 35 11.90 -4.85 -9.56
N LYS A 36 11.17 -4.76 -10.67
CA LYS A 36 10.29 -5.81 -11.21
C LYS A 36 9.22 -6.26 -10.21
N VAL A 37 8.65 -5.30 -9.47
CA VAL A 37 7.61 -5.55 -8.47
C VAL A 37 6.25 -5.43 -9.13
N VAL A 38 5.45 -6.48 -9.10
CA VAL A 38 4.10 -6.52 -9.68
C VAL A 38 3.03 -6.92 -8.67
N ASP A 39 3.35 -7.84 -7.76
CA ASP A 39 2.43 -8.27 -6.70
C ASP A 39 2.99 -7.80 -5.35
N TYR A 40 2.29 -6.89 -4.71
CA TYR A 40 2.83 -6.26 -3.51
C TYR A 40 1.76 -5.70 -2.59
N VAL A 41 2.14 -5.52 -1.33
CA VAL A 41 1.41 -4.73 -0.35
C VAL A 41 2.21 -3.45 -0.11
N TYR A 42 1.54 -2.31 -0.19
CA TYR A 42 2.18 -1.03 0.07
C TYR A 42 1.59 -0.36 1.31
N THR A 43 2.41 0.44 1.95
CA THR A 43 2.03 1.23 3.11
C THR A 43 2.45 2.67 2.89
N PHE A 44 1.50 3.59 2.93
CA PHE A 44 1.80 5.02 3.04
C PHE A 44 1.97 5.37 4.50
N SER A 45 3.07 6.04 4.83
CA SER A 45 3.28 6.64 6.15
C SER A 45 3.63 8.12 6.01
N TYR A 46 3.17 8.91 6.96
CA TYR A 46 3.45 10.34 7.04
C TYR A 46 4.02 10.67 8.39
N GLN A 47 5.24 11.19 8.40
CA GLN A 47 5.97 11.52 9.63
C GLN A 47 5.94 10.37 10.65
N GLY A 48 6.15 9.15 10.18
CA GLY A 48 6.17 7.95 11.02
C GLY A 48 4.81 7.34 11.37
N ARG A 49 3.71 8.01 11.03
CA ARG A 49 2.36 7.47 11.23
C ARG A 49 1.91 6.71 9.99
N ILE A 50 1.42 5.50 10.16
CA ILE A 50 0.80 4.73 9.08
C ILE A 50 -0.52 5.40 8.69
N ILE A 51 -0.66 5.72 7.40
CA ILE A 51 -1.84 6.35 6.83
C ILE A 51 -2.73 5.32 6.15
N LYS A 52 -2.14 4.42 5.37
CA LYS A 52 -2.91 3.45 4.58
C LYS A 52 -2.07 2.23 4.23
N HIS A 53 -2.70 1.06 4.27
CA HIS A 53 -2.24 -0.14 3.59
C HIS A 53 -3.07 -0.37 2.33
N GLY A 54 -2.43 -0.83 1.28
CA GLY A 54 -3.10 -1.19 0.04
C GLY A 54 -2.37 -2.29 -0.70
N ILE A 55 -3.01 -2.80 -1.73
CA ILE A 55 -2.46 -3.89 -2.54
C ILE A 55 -2.44 -3.55 -4.01
N SER A 56 -1.53 -4.18 -4.71
CA SER A 56 -1.61 -4.32 -6.16
C SER A 56 -1.32 -5.77 -6.52
N VAL A 57 -2.21 -6.31 -7.32
CA VAL A 57 -2.07 -7.64 -7.91
C VAL A 57 -2.32 -7.45 -9.38
N ASP A 58 -1.26 -7.35 -10.17
CA ASP A 58 -1.44 -7.08 -11.58
C ASP A 58 -0.69 -8.07 -12.45
N LYS A 59 -1.46 -8.87 -13.14
CA LYS A 59 -0.95 -9.77 -14.17
C LYS A 59 -0.58 -9.05 -15.47
N LYS A 60 -0.84 -7.74 -15.57
CA LYS A 60 -0.69 -6.95 -16.80
C LYS A 60 0.35 -5.85 -16.75
N SER A 61 1.31 -5.95 -15.84
CA SER A 61 2.51 -5.08 -15.80
C SER A 61 2.28 -3.58 -15.57
N ASN A 62 1.31 -3.18 -14.77
CA ASN A 62 1.14 -1.78 -14.34
C ASN A 62 2.03 -1.46 -13.14
N PHE A 63 3.34 -1.58 -13.33
CA PHE A 63 4.34 -1.35 -12.30
C PHE A 63 4.09 -0.05 -11.53
N GLY A 64 3.62 -0.16 -10.29
CA GLY A 64 3.43 0.97 -9.40
C GLY A 64 2.37 2.01 -9.82
N ASP A 65 1.62 1.75 -10.87
CA ASP A 65 0.62 2.69 -11.42
C ASP A 65 -0.38 3.14 -10.37
N ARG A 66 -0.86 2.21 -9.56
CA ARG A 66 -1.81 2.50 -8.50
C ARG A 66 -1.22 3.40 -7.42
N ILE A 67 0.02 3.15 -7.04
CA ILE A 67 0.71 3.96 -6.03
C ILE A 67 0.97 5.36 -6.55
N TYR A 68 1.50 5.48 -7.77
CA TYR A 68 1.85 6.82 -8.25
C TYR A 68 0.61 7.69 -8.49
N ARG A 69 -0.51 7.10 -8.89
CA ARG A 69 -1.77 7.83 -9.02
C ARG A 69 -2.27 8.37 -7.68
N GLN A 70 -2.19 7.57 -6.64
CA GLN A 70 -2.53 8.01 -5.30
C GLN A 70 -1.57 9.09 -4.80
N ALA A 71 -0.27 8.85 -4.91
CA ALA A 71 0.76 9.77 -4.47
C ALA A 71 0.74 11.10 -5.25
N GLY A 72 0.38 11.06 -6.53
CA GLY A 72 0.29 12.25 -7.37
C GLY A 72 -0.75 13.28 -6.93
N ASN A 73 -1.69 12.88 -6.08
CA ASN A 73 -2.68 13.78 -5.51
C ASN A 73 -2.21 14.47 -4.21
N LEU A 74 -1.03 14.14 -3.73
CA LEU A 74 -0.45 14.81 -2.56
C LEU A 74 -0.03 16.25 -2.87
N GLU A 75 -0.05 17.08 -1.85
CA GLU A 75 0.43 18.44 -1.93
C GLU A 75 1.91 18.47 -2.37
N GLY A 76 2.22 19.37 -3.28
CA GLY A 76 3.56 19.51 -3.86
C GLY A 76 3.75 18.83 -5.21
N TRP A 77 2.75 18.09 -5.70
CA TRP A 77 2.73 17.57 -7.07
C TRP A 77 1.52 18.05 -7.85
N SER A 78 1.73 18.30 -9.15
CA SER A 78 0.71 18.85 -10.04
C SER A 78 -0.24 17.81 -10.63
N TYR A 79 0.01 16.54 -10.38
CA TYR A 79 -0.79 15.45 -10.93
C TYR A 79 -2.08 15.27 -10.14
N ARG A 80 -3.22 15.40 -10.82
CA ARG A 80 -4.54 15.37 -10.18
C ARG A 80 -5.49 14.41 -10.92
N LEU A 81 -5.24 13.12 -10.81
CA LEU A 81 -6.28 12.15 -11.21
C LEU A 81 -7.15 11.82 -10.01
N ARG A 82 -8.45 12.08 -10.16
CA ARG A 82 -9.43 11.53 -9.23
C ARG A 82 -9.68 10.08 -9.60
N GLY A 83 -9.40 9.19 -8.65
CA GLY A 83 -9.91 7.83 -8.74
C GLY A 83 -11.44 7.83 -8.61
N PRO A 84 -12.14 6.91 -9.29
CA PRO A 84 -13.61 6.89 -9.30
C PRO A 84 -14.27 6.60 -7.94
N ASN A 85 -13.54 6.18 -6.93
CA ASN A 85 -14.11 5.62 -5.69
C ASN A 85 -13.70 6.33 -4.39
N GLY A 86 -13.21 7.56 -4.45
CA GLY A 86 -12.91 8.35 -3.24
C GLY A 86 -11.84 7.77 -2.32
N SER A 87 -10.99 6.88 -2.82
CA SER A 87 -9.88 6.28 -2.08
C SER A 87 -8.53 6.88 -2.46
N ASP A 88 -8.52 8.01 -3.14
CA ASP A 88 -7.28 8.69 -3.48
C ASP A 88 -6.71 9.46 -2.27
N MET A 89 -5.43 9.82 -2.35
CA MET A 89 -4.76 10.50 -1.24
C MET A 89 -5.34 11.87 -0.92
N ARG A 90 -6.14 12.45 -1.82
CA ARG A 90 -6.83 13.72 -1.54
C ARG A 90 -7.95 13.54 -0.51
N ASP A 91 -8.76 12.50 -0.67
CA ASP A 91 -9.82 12.21 0.30
C ASP A 91 -9.22 11.82 1.65
N ILE A 92 -8.11 11.10 1.62
CA ILE A 92 -7.37 10.74 2.83
C ILE A 92 -6.78 12.00 3.48
N ASP A 93 -6.25 12.93 2.69
CA ASP A 93 -5.74 14.20 3.19
C ASP A 93 -6.86 15.04 3.82
N ASP A 94 -8.06 15.06 3.24
CA ASP A 94 -9.20 15.73 3.82
C ASP A 94 -9.57 15.16 5.20
N LEU A 95 -9.55 13.85 5.34
CA LEU A 95 -9.78 13.17 6.62
C LEU A 95 -8.66 13.47 7.62
N TYR A 96 -7.43 13.46 7.16
CA TYR A 96 -6.27 13.77 7.99
C TYR A 96 -6.30 15.22 8.47
N PHE A 97 -6.63 16.15 7.59
CA PHE A 97 -6.78 17.56 7.95
C PHE A 97 -7.91 17.78 8.96
N ALA A 98 -9.05 17.12 8.78
CA ALA A 98 -10.15 17.18 9.73
C ALA A 98 -9.77 16.70 11.13
N GLU A 99 -8.87 15.73 11.21
CA GLU A 99 -8.41 15.17 12.49
C GLU A 99 -7.27 15.97 13.12
N THR A 100 -6.32 16.46 12.33
CA THR A 100 -5.06 17.04 12.83
C THR A 100 -4.91 18.53 12.63
N GLY A 101 -5.67 19.13 11.72
CA GLY A 101 -5.51 20.51 11.28
C GLY A 101 -4.35 20.74 10.31
N GLU A 102 -3.69 19.68 9.86
CA GLU A 102 -2.56 19.73 8.93
C GLU A 102 -2.84 18.92 7.67
N HIS A 103 -2.27 19.35 6.56
CA HIS A 103 -2.30 18.59 5.31
C HIS A 103 -1.14 17.63 5.20
N ILE A 104 -1.38 16.51 4.54
CA ILE A 104 -0.32 15.57 4.20
C ILE A 104 0.50 16.16 3.05
N ASN A 105 1.78 16.40 3.30
CA ASN A 105 2.71 16.88 2.30
C ASN A 105 3.64 15.74 1.84
N ARG A 106 3.85 15.62 0.53
CA ARG A 106 4.71 14.57 -0.04
C ARG A 106 6.11 14.51 0.56
N LEU A 107 6.62 15.64 1.03
CA LEU A 107 7.96 15.72 1.60
C LEU A 107 8.12 14.91 2.90
N GLY A 108 7.02 14.62 3.59
CA GLY A 108 7.02 13.79 4.79
C GLY A 108 6.52 12.36 4.56
N VAL A 109 6.22 12.00 3.31
CA VAL A 109 5.62 10.69 2.98
C VAL A 109 6.68 9.69 2.58
N LYS A 110 6.58 8.49 3.15
CA LYS A 110 7.34 7.31 2.73
C LYS A 110 6.37 6.20 2.34
N ILE A 111 6.77 5.42 1.34
CA ILE A 111 6.01 4.25 0.90
C ILE A 111 6.85 3.01 1.18
N THR A 112 6.31 2.11 1.99
CA THR A 112 6.89 0.78 2.18
C THR A 112 6.24 -0.18 1.19
N VAL A 113 7.04 -0.89 0.41
CA VAL A 113 6.59 -1.86 -0.58
C VAL A 113 7.08 -3.24 -0.16
N ARG A 114 6.15 -4.13 0.12
CA ARG A 114 6.43 -5.54 0.43
C ARG A 114 6.19 -6.35 -0.84
N ASP A 115 7.28 -6.83 -1.42
CA ASP A 115 7.28 -7.48 -2.73
C ASP A 115 6.98 -8.97 -2.59
N LEU A 116 5.79 -9.36 -3.02
CA LEU A 116 5.37 -10.75 -3.02
C LEU A 116 5.41 -11.38 -4.42
N THR A 117 6.03 -10.72 -5.39
CA THR A 117 6.05 -11.15 -6.80
C THR A 117 6.59 -12.57 -6.96
N HIS A 118 7.61 -12.93 -6.20
CA HIS A 118 8.30 -14.22 -6.29
C HIS A 118 8.07 -15.12 -5.07
N VAL A 119 7.16 -14.75 -4.18
CA VAL A 119 6.83 -15.60 -3.03
C VAL A 119 5.99 -16.78 -3.51
N PRO A 120 6.39 -18.03 -3.23
CA PRO A 120 5.60 -19.19 -3.59
C PRO A 120 4.23 -19.14 -2.93
N SER A 121 3.17 -19.23 -3.72
CA SER A 121 1.81 -19.37 -3.19
C SER A 121 1.54 -20.84 -2.91
N PRO A 122 0.79 -21.15 -1.83
CA PRO A 122 0.28 -22.50 -1.64
C PRO A 122 -0.52 -22.95 -2.87
N SER A 123 -0.47 -24.24 -3.18
CA SER A 123 -1.08 -24.81 -4.39
C SER A 123 -2.58 -24.59 -4.52
N ILE A 124 -3.28 -24.29 -3.41
CA ILE A 124 -4.72 -24.09 -3.36
C ILE A 124 -5.12 -22.61 -3.31
N VAL A 125 -4.15 -21.68 -3.23
CA VAL A 125 -4.41 -20.25 -3.08
C VAL A 125 -3.49 -19.50 -4.03
N ASP A 126 -4.06 -18.61 -4.81
CA ASP A 126 -3.29 -17.80 -5.76
C ASP A 126 -2.56 -16.63 -5.07
N THR A 127 -1.65 -16.00 -5.81
CA THR A 127 -0.87 -14.85 -5.33
C THR A 127 -1.75 -13.69 -4.87
N ALA A 128 -2.91 -13.49 -5.51
CA ALA A 128 -3.84 -12.42 -5.14
C ALA A 128 -4.36 -12.60 -3.72
N LEU A 129 -4.72 -13.83 -3.33
CA LEU A 129 -5.17 -14.11 -1.98
C LEU A 129 -4.03 -13.95 -0.97
N HIS A 130 -2.82 -14.34 -1.31
CA HIS A 130 -1.64 -14.14 -0.46
C HIS A 130 -1.38 -12.67 -0.17
N VAL A 131 -1.40 -11.82 -1.21
CA VAL A 131 -1.24 -10.37 -1.07
C VAL A 131 -2.34 -9.78 -0.17
N LYS A 132 -3.59 -10.17 -0.38
CA LYS A 132 -4.72 -9.72 0.43
C LYS A 132 -4.62 -10.18 1.88
N GLN A 133 -4.15 -11.38 2.11
CA GLN A 133 -3.93 -11.89 3.48
C GLN A 133 -2.91 -11.02 4.22
N LEU A 134 -1.80 -10.68 3.59
CA LEU A 134 -0.79 -9.83 4.21
C LEU A 134 -1.34 -8.43 4.52
N GLU A 135 -2.09 -7.84 3.61
CA GLU A 135 -2.71 -6.54 3.86
C GLU A 135 -3.66 -6.58 5.06
N ARG A 136 -4.53 -7.58 5.11
CA ARG A 136 -5.46 -7.74 6.25
C ARG A 136 -4.73 -7.92 7.57
N GLN A 137 -3.65 -8.66 7.56
CA GLN A 137 -2.83 -8.85 8.74
C GLN A 137 -2.22 -7.54 9.23
N LEU A 138 -1.69 -6.72 8.31
CA LEU A 138 -1.13 -5.41 8.63
C LEU A 138 -2.19 -4.45 9.17
N ILE A 139 -3.39 -4.45 8.58
CA ILE A 139 -4.52 -3.64 9.07
C ILE A 139 -4.93 -4.10 10.47
N LYS A 140 -5.00 -5.41 10.68
CA LYS A 140 -5.34 -5.96 12.00
C LYS A 140 -4.31 -5.58 13.06
N GLU A 141 -3.03 -5.71 12.75
CA GLU A 141 -1.95 -5.33 13.67
C GLU A 141 -2.06 -3.84 14.05
N TYR A 142 -2.29 -2.97 13.07
CA TYR A 142 -2.49 -1.56 13.33
C TYR A 142 -3.71 -1.30 14.22
N THR A 143 -4.82 -1.97 13.91
CA THR A 143 -6.08 -1.81 14.65
C THR A 143 -5.93 -2.29 16.10
N ASP A 144 -5.26 -3.40 16.31
CA ASP A 144 -4.99 -3.94 17.66
C ASP A 144 -4.13 -2.98 18.49
N GLN A 145 -3.17 -2.28 17.86
CA GLN A 145 -2.29 -1.33 18.53
C GLN A 145 -2.93 0.04 18.76
N ASN A 146 -3.82 0.47 17.89
CA ASN A 146 -4.33 1.86 17.86
C ASN A 146 -5.83 1.97 18.15
N ASN A 147 -6.55 0.86 18.32
CA ASN A 147 -8.01 0.79 18.49
C ASN A 147 -8.81 1.46 17.37
N ARG A 148 -8.24 1.55 16.18
CA ARG A 148 -8.89 2.09 14.98
C ARG A 148 -8.17 1.65 13.73
N LEU A 149 -8.86 1.70 12.61
CA LEU A 149 -8.26 1.48 11.30
C LEU A 149 -7.28 2.60 10.94
N PRO A 150 -6.28 2.34 10.08
CA PRO A 150 -5.54 3.42 9.45
C PRO A 150 -6.51 4.38 8.76
N ILE A 151 -6.22 5.68 8.79
CA ILE A 151 -7.15 6.70 8.31
C ILE A 151 -7.55 6.51 6.84
N GLY A 152 -6.65 6.00 6.02
CA GLY A 152 -6.88 5.72 4.61
C GLY A 152 -7.61 4.41 4.34
N ASN A 153 -7.81 3.56 5.33
CA ASN A 153 -8.50 2.28 5.21
C ASN A 153 -9.94 2.31 5.68
N ILE A 154 -10.44 3.44 6.15
CA ILE A 154 -11.81 3.56 6.69
C ILE A 154 -12.87 3.21 5.65
N LYS A 155 -12.58 3.45 4.36
CA LYS A 155 -13.50 3.15 3.26
C LYS A 155 -13.21 1.85 2.53
N ASP A 156 -12.16 1.14 2.89
CA ASP A 156 -11.75 -0.10 2.23
C ASP A 156 -12.41 -1.35 2.83
N GLU A 157 -13.55 -1.17 3.47
CA GLU A 157 -14.37 -2.29 3.95
C GLU A 157 -14.93 -3.14 2.80
N SER A 158 -14.88 -2.63 1.57
CA SER A 158 -15.50 -3.26 0.41
C SER A 158 -14.99 -4.65 0.10
N TYR A 159 -13.78 -5.01 0.48
CA TYR A 159 -13.31 -6.38 0.28
C TYR A 159 -13.44 -7.30 1.48
N ILE A 160 -13.97 -6.82 2.57
CA ILE A 160 -14.44 -7.69 3.65
C ILE A 160 -15.68 -8.44 3.19
N ASP A 161 -16.49 -7.80 2.35
CA ASP A 161 -17.76 -8.32 1.84
C ASP A 161 -17.62 -8.88 0.40
N ASN A 162 -16.42 -9.14 -0.06
CA ASN A 162 -16.22 -9.59 -1.41
C ASN A 162 -16.43 -11.11 -1.53
N LYS A 163 -17.36 -11.48 -2.39
CA LYS A 163 -17.75 -12.88 -2.65
C LYS A 163 -16.61 -13.78 -3.14
N THR A 164 -15.51 -13.21 -3.59
CA THR A 164 -14.34 -13.96 -4.06
C THR A 164 -13.35 -14.29 -2.96
N TYR A 165 -13.59 -13.83 -1.73
CA TYR A 165 -12.67 -14.03 -0.61
C TYR A 165 -13.14 -15.10 0.34
N VAL A 166 -12.19 -15.88 0.78
CA VAL A 166 -12.35 -16.66 2.00
C VAL A 166 -12.27 -15.72 3.22
N SER A 167 -12.82 -16.15 4.33
CA SER A 167 -12.76 -15.37 5.57
C SER A 167 -11.32 -15.20 6.04
N LEU A 168 -11.06 -14.17 6.85
CA LEU A 168 -9.75 -13.97 7.45
C LEU A 168 -9.29 -15.19 8.26
N GLU A 169 -10.22 -15.83 8.98
CA GLU A 169 -9.93 -17.06 9.71
C GLU A 169 -9.46 -18.18 8.78
N THR A 170 -10.16 -18.37 7.66
CA THR A 170 -9.80 -19.38 6.66
C THR A 170 -8.45 -19.05 6.03
N LEU A 171 -8.19 -17.78 5.70
CA LEU A 171 -6.90 -17.35 5.17
C LEU A 171 -5.76 -17.61 6.18
N ASN A 172 -5.98 -17.33 7.44
CA ASN A 172 -5.00 -17.60 8.49
C ASN A 172 -4.67 -19.10 8.62
N LYS A 173 -5.67 -19.96 8.49
CA LYS A 173 -5.47 -21.41 8.48
C LYS A 173 -4.68 -21.89 7.26
N ILE A 174 -4.92 -21.30 6.11
CA ILE A 174 -4.24 -21.68 4.86
C ILE A 174 -2.81 -21.18 4.84
N PHE A 175 -2.57 -19.98 5.28
CA PHE A 175 -1.26 -19.33 5.18
C PHE A 175 -0.41 -19.47 6.42
N SER A 176 -0.86 -19.95 7.54
CA SER A 176 -0.09 -20.10 8.80
C SER A 176 1.14 -19.17 8.87
N PHE A 177 0.89 -17.87 8.91
CA PHE A 177 1.93 -16.89 9.21
C PHE A 177 2.30 -17.01 10.69
N GLU A 178 3.17 -17.93 10.99
CA GLU A 178 3.77 -18.05 12.31
C GLU A 178 5.17 -17.44 12.32
#